data_2997161f39c045cc9da19860c5b3ad15
#
_entry.id   2997161f39c045cc9da19860c5b3ad15
#
_cell.length_a   1.000
_cell.length_b   1.000
_cell.length_c   1.000
_cell.angle_alpha   90.00
_cell.angle_beta   90.00
_cell.angle_gamma   90.00
#
_symmetry.space_group_name_H-M   'P 1'
#
loop_
_entity.id
_entity.type
_entity.pdbx_description
1 polymer ?
#
loop_
_entity_poly.entity_id
_entity_poly.type
_entity_poly.pdbx_seq_one_letter_code
_entity_poly.pdbx_strand_id
1 'polypeptide(L)'
;MCASIIAAMKRWNQRIGIWGEEQAATYLRAQGLEVLARNVRTPYGELDLVAREGDVLVFVEVKTRSNGAFGNPEEAVNAAKQQHLLNAIEAYLLEQSPPWRGDWRVDVIAVVGRLDDEMPQVEWFRNAFS
;
A
#
# COMPACT_ATOMS: atom_id res chain seq x y z
N MET A 1 -1.82 31.22 10.99
CA MET A 1 -2.79 30.30 11.60
C MET A 1 -3.15 29.15 10.68
N CYS A 2 -3.57 29.44 9.43
CA CYS A 2 -3.91 28.37 8.47
C CYS A 2 -2.73 27.43 8.20
N ALA A 3 -1.50 27.96 8.11
CA ALA A 3 -0.31 27.15 7.87
C ALA A 3 -0.06 26.13 9.00
N SER A 4 -0.30 26.51 10.26
CA SER A 4 -0.13 25.59 11.41
C SER A 4 -1.16 24.47 11.39
N ILE A 5 -2.40 24.79 11.04
CA ILE A 5 -3.49 23.81 10.96
C ILE A 5 -3.21 22.83 9.80
N ILE A 6 -2.79 23.35 8.65
CA ILE A 6 -2.45 22.51 7.49
C ILE A 6 -1.30 21.59 7.81
N ALA A 7 -0.24 22.09 8.46
CA ALA A 7 0.90 21.28 8.86
C ALA A 7 0.49 20.19 9.86
N ALA A 8 -0.39 20.49 10.81
CA ALA A 8 -0.90 19.52 11.77
C ALA A 8 -1.71 18.42 11.07
N MET A 9 -2.55 18.79 10.10
CA MET A 9 -3.33 17.84 9.33
C MET A 9 -2.44 16.93 8.49
N LYS A 10 -1.38 17.46 7.89
CA LYS A 10 -0.41 16.65 7.12
C LYS A 10 0.29 15.64 8.02
N ARG A 11 0.72 16.06 9.21
CA ARG A 11 1.35 15.14 10.18
C ARG A 11 0.37 14.06 10.63
N TRP A 12 -0.88 14.41 10.86
CA TRP A 12 -1.93 13.46 11.24
C TRP A 12 -2.15 12.43 10.12
N ASN A 13 -2.27 12.88 8.87
CA ASN A 13 -2.45 12.00 7.73
C ASN A 13 -1.26 11.06 7.53
N GLN A 14 -0.03 11.55 7.75
CA GLN A 14 1.16 10.72 7.70
C GLN A 14 1.14 9.64 8.78
N ARG A 15 0.76 9.98 10.00
CA ARG A 15 0.68 9.02 11.10
C ARG A 15 -0.35 7.93 10.82
N ILE A 16 -1.50 8.32 10.30
CA ILE A 16 -2.56 7.37 9.91
C ILE A 16 -2.06 6.46 8.80
N GLY A 17 -1.40 7.01 7.79
CA GLY A 17 -0.83 6.23 6.68
C GLY A 17 0.21 5.23 7.16
N ILE A 18 1.14 5.66 8.02
CA ILE A 18 2.17 4.79 8.59
C ILE A 18 1.53 3.68 9.42
N TRP A 19 0.56 4.03 10.25
CA TRP A 19 -0.16 3.06 11.05
C TRP A 19 -0.88 2.02 10.16
N GLY A 20 -1.57 2.48 9.11
CA GLY A 20 -2.27 1.60 8.18
C GLY A 20 -1.32 0.64 7.48
N GLU A 21 -0.17 1.13 7.02
CA GLU A 21 0.86 0.30 6.40
C GLU A 21 1.42 -0.72 7.37
N GLU A 22 1.60 -0.34 8.64
CA GLU A 22 2.03 -1.27 9.68
C GLU A 22 1.01 -2.38 9.90
N GLN A 23 -0.27 -2.03 9.96
CA GLN A 23 -1.35 -3.00 10.10
C GLN A 23 -1.39 -3.95 8.89
N ALA A 24 -1.24 -3.42 7.69
CA ALA A 24 -1.21 -4.21 6.47
C ALA A 24 -0.01 -5.16 6.46
N ALA A 25 1.17 -4.67 6.83
CA ALA A 25 2.38 -5.50 6.88
C ALA A 25 2.24 -6.63 7.89
N THR A 26 1.71 -6.34 9.07
CA THR A 26 1.47 -7.35 10.10
C THR A 26 0.50 -8.41 9.61
N TYR A 27 -0.58 -7.98 8.96
CA TYR A 27 -1.58 -8.88 8.40
C TYR A 27 -0.97 -9.81 7.35
N LEU A 28 -0.19 -9.26 6.42
CA LEU A 28 0.45 -10.05 5.35
C LEU A 28 1.41 -11.09 5.93
N ARG A 29 2.19 -10.70 6.93
CA ARG A 29 3.11 -11.63 7.60
C ARG A 29 2.35 -12.78 8.27
N ALA A 30 1.21 -12.47 8.89
CA ALA A 30 0.35 -13.49 9.50
C ALA A 30 -0.22 -14.44 8.46
N GLN A 31 -0.38 -13.98 7.22
CA GLN A 31 -0.85 -14.80 6.09
C GLN A 31 0.29 -15.56 5.40
N GLY A 32 1.52 -15.42 5.87
CA GLY A 32 2.66 -16.16 5.34
C GLY A 32 3.47 -15.43 4.27
N LEU A 33 3.17 -14.16 4.00
CA LEU A 33 3.97 -13.38 3.07
C LEU A 33 5.19 -12.78 3.77
N GLU A 34 6.25 -12.60 3.01
CA GLU A 34 7.42 -11.88 3.46
C GLU A 34 7.30 -10.41 3.00
N VAL A 35 7.39 -9.47 3.92
CA VAL A 35 7.40 -8.04 3.57
C VAL A 35 8.84 -7.63 3.31
N LEU A 36 9.13 -7.28 2.06
CA LEU A 36 10.48 -6.99 1.59
C LEU A 36 10.85 -5.52 1.72
N ALA A 37 9.90 -4.62 1.49
CA ALA A 37 10.17 -3.19 1.50
C ALA A 37 8.89 -2.41 1.79
N ARG A 38 9.07 -1.18 2.29
CA ARG A 38 7.97 -0.28 2.63
C ARG A 38 8.34 1.11 2.16
N ASN A 39 7.33 1.85 1.68
CA ASN A 39 7.50 3.26 1.27
C ASN A 39 8.64 3.42 0.27
N VAL A 40 8.63 2.62 -0.78
CA VAL A 40 9.65 2.67 -1.81
C VAL A 40 9.38 3.85 -2.73
N ARG A 41 10.32 4.77 -2.81
CA ARG A 41 10.21 5.94 -3.69
C ARG A 41 10.77 5.61 -5.06
N THR A 42 10.01 5.99 -6.09
CA THR A 42 10.43 5.88 -7.49
C THR A 42 10.19 7.22 -8.18
N PRO A 43 10.76 7.46 -9.37
CA PRO A 43 10.45 8.68 -10.13
C PRO A 43 8.97 8.80 -10.51
N TYR A 44 8.21 7.72 -10.45
CA TYR A 44 6.81 7.67 -10.88
C TYR A 44 5.81 7.64 -9.71
N GLY A 45 6.32 7.66 -8.49
CA GLY A 45 5.50 7.62 -7.28
C GLY A 45 6.04 6.63 -6.27
N GLU A 46 5.31 6.48 -5.17
CA GLU A 46 5.72 5.66 -4.04
C GLU A 46 4.96 4.35 -4.04
N LEU A 47 5.67 3.26 -3.72
CA LEU A 47 5.08 1.94 -3.49
C LEU A 47 4.91 1.77 -1.98
N ASP A 48 3.68 1.50 -1.52
CA ASP A 48 3.40 1.40 -0.09
C ASP A 48 4.09 0.21 0.54
N LEU A 49 3.86 -0.99 -0.01
CA LEU A 49 4.51 -2.22 0.45
C LEU A 49 4.91 -3.06 -0.75
N VAL A 50 6.04 -3.73 -0.61
CA VAL A 50 6.46 -4.79 -1.52
C VAL A 50 6.62 -6.05 -0.69
N ALA A 51 5.93 -7.11 -1.08
CA ALA A 51 5.94 -8.38 -0.39
C ALA A 51 6.23 -9.52 -1.35
N ARG A 52 6.42 -10.70 -0.79
CA ARG A 52 6.67 -11.90 -1.57
C ARG A 52 5.81 -13.03 -1.03
N GLU A 53 5.10 -13.68 -1.93
CA GLU A 53 4.35 -14.91 -1.63
C GLU A 53 4.90 -16.01 -2.52
N GLY A 54 5.70 -16.91 -1.93
CA GLY A 54 6.39 -17.92 -2.74
C GLY A 54 7.33 -17.25 -3.74
N ASP A 55 7.11 -17.51 -5.03
CA ASP A 55 7.92 -16.97 -6.11
C ASP A 55 7.29 -15.74 -6.78
N VAL A 56 6.26 -15.16 -6.16
CA VAL A 56 5.52 -14.04 -6.72
C VAL A 56 5.80 -12.79 -5.90
N LEU A 57 6.21 -11.69 -6.56
CA LEU A 57 6.26 -10.38 -5.92
C LEU A 57 4.87 -9.78 -5.87
N VAL A 58 4.53 -9.21 -4.73
CA VAL A 58 3.21 -8.63 -4.48
C VAL A 58 3.40 -7.16 -4.12
N PHE A 59 2.89 -6.28 -4.98
CA PHE A 59 2.89 -4.84 -4.73
C PHE A 59 1.56 -4.48 -4.10
N VAL A 60 1.60 -3.94 -2.90
CA VAL A 60 0.39 -3.73 -2.11
C VAL A 60 0.13 -2.24 -1.93
N GLU A 61 -1.02 -1.79 -2.43
CA GLU A 61 -1.57 -0.48 -2.14
C GLU A 61 -2.37 -0.55 -0.86
N VAL A 62 -2.07 0.33 0.07
CA VAL A 62 -2.76 0.36 1.37
C VAL A 62 -3.71 1.55 1.40
N LYS A 63 -4.98 1.28 1.66
CA LYS A 63 -6.02 2.30 1.82
C LYS A 63 -6.48 2.29 3.26
N THR A 64 -6.26 3.39 3.96
CA THR A 64 -6.63 3.52 5.36
C THR A 64 -7.83 4.45 5.48
N ARG A 65 -8.88 4.00 6.17
CA ARG A 65 -10.11 4.74 6.36
C ARG A 65 -10.56 4.65 7.80
N SER A 66 -11.15 5.72 8.31
CA SER A 66 -11.66 5.76 9.68
C SER A 66 -12.99 5.03 9.84
N ASN A 67 -13.70 4.81 8.74
CA ASN A 67 -14.94 4.04 8.72
C ASN A 67 -15.08 3.35 7.37
N GLY A 68 -16.05 2.44 7.26
CA GLY A 68 -16.31 1.70 6.05
C GLY A 68 -17.25 2.37 5.05
N ALA A 69 -17.48 3.68 5.18
CA ALA A 69 -18.46 4.40 4.37
C ALA A 69 -17.96 4.77 2.97
N PHE A 70 -16.76 4.39 2.61
CA PHE A 70 -16.22 4.57 1.26
C PHE A 70 -16.65 3.39 0.41
N GLY A 71 -16.84 3.61 -0.87
CA GLY A 71 -17.05 2.52 -1.81
C GLY A 71 -15.91 1.52 -1.77
N ASN A 72 -15.91 0.57 -2.68
CA ASN A 72 -14.89 -0.45 -2.76
C ASN A 72 -13.50 0.23 -2.85
N PRO A 73 -12.54 -0.06 -1.96
CA PRO A 73 -11.21 0.59 -1.98
C PRO A 73 -10.50 0.48 -3.32
N GLU A 74 -10.65 -0.62 -4.02
CA GLU A 74 -10.03 -0.81 -5.34
C GLU A 74 -10.58 0.15 -6.39
N GLU A 75 -11.81 0.62 -6.24
CA GLU A 75 -12.44 1.58 -7.14
C GLU A 75 -11.88 2.99 -6.99
N ALA A 76 -11.18 3.27 -5.88
CA ALA A 76 -10.55 4.56 -5.66
C ALA A 76 -9.31 4.77 -6.55
N VAL A 77 -8.83 3.71 -7.21
CA VAL A 77 -7.65 3.77 -8.07
C VAL A 77 -8.10 3.88 -9.51
N ASN A 78 -8.06 5.09 -10.07
CA ASN A 78 -8.44 5.33 -11.46
C ASN A 78 -7.33 4.94 -12.44
N ALA A 79 -7.61 5.02 -13.75
CA ALA A 79 -6.68 4.61 -14.79
C ALA A 79 -5.34 5.34 -14.73
N ALA A 80 -5.34 6.64 -14.41
CA ALA A 80 -4.11 7.42 -14.30
C ALA A 80 -3.25 6.94 -13.12
N LYS A 81 -3.88 6.69 -11.98
CA LYS A 81 -3.19 6.16 -10.80
C LYS A 81 -2.65 4.76 -11.06
N GLN A 82 -3.42 3.92 -11.77
CA GLN A 82 -2.94 2.60 -12.15
C GLN A 82 -1.69 2.69 -13.03
N GLN A 83 -1.67 3.61 -14.00
CA GLN A 83 -0.52 3.77 -14.88
C GLN A 83 0.71 4.24 -14.10
N HIS A 84 0.56 5.19 -13.18
CA HIS A 84 1.66 5.64 -12.32
C HIS A 84 2.19 4.50 -11.46
N LEU A 85 1.29 3.70 -10.90
CA LEU A 85 1.67 2.55 -10.10
C LEU A 85 2.42 1.52 -10.93
N LEU A 86 1.94 1.20 -12.12
CA LEU A 86 2.61 0.25 -13.01
C LEU A 86 4.00 0.75 -13.40
N ASN A 87 4.15 2.05 -13.67
CA ASN A 87 5.46 2.64 -13.98
C ASN A 87 6.41 2.53 -12.78
N ALA A 88 5.91 2.77 -11.56
CA ALA A 88 6.69 2.65 -10.34
C ALA A 88 7.13 1.19 -10.11
N ILE A 89 6.25 0.24 -10.35
CA ILE A 89 6.54 -1.19 -10.24
C ILE A 89 7.63 -1.57 -11.23
N GLU A 90 7.50 -1.15 -12.47
CA GLU A 90 8.49 -1.44 -13.50
C GLU A 90 9.87 -0.91 -13.12
N ALA A 91 9.93 0.31 -12.61
CA ALA A 91 11.19 0.89 -12.13
C ALA A 91 11.78 0.05 -10.99
N TYR A 92 10.95 -0.38 -10.05
CA TYR A 92 11.39 -1.23 -8.95
C TYR A 92 11.96 -2.55 -9.45
N LEU A 93 11.27 -3.20 -10.37
CA LEU A 93 11.70 -4.50 -10.91
C LEU A 93 13.05 -4.41 -11.61
N LEU A 94 13.28 -3.32 -12.35
CA LEU A 94 14.52 -3.10 -13.08
C LEU A 94 15.70 -2.79 -12.15
N GLU A 95 15.44 -2.18 -11.01
CA GLU A 95 16.49 -1.81 -10.04
C GLU A 95 16.97 -2.98 -9.18
N GLN A 96 16.24 -4.09 -9.19
CA GLN A 96 16.69 -5.27 -8.45
C GLN A 96 17.97 -5.83 -9.06
N SER A 97 18.81 -6.46 -8.25
CA SER A 97 20.10 -7.00 -8.68
C SER A 97 20.17 -8.51 -8.41
N PRO A 98 19.96 -9.36 -9.41
CA PRO A 98 19.58 -9.04 -10.80
C PRO A 98 18.14 -8.54 -10.93
N PRO A 99 17.79 -7.93 -12.07
CA PRO A 99 16.41 -7.50 -12.28
C PRO A 99 15.42 -8.66 -12.10
N TRP A 100 14.29 -8.37 -11.50
CA TRP A 100 13.26 -9.39 -11.27
C TRP A 100 12.58 -9.76 -12.59
N ARG A 101 12.53 -11.05 -12.89
CA ARG A 101 11.92 -11.58 -14.10
C ARG A 101 10.82 -12.59 -13.82
N GLY A 102 10.50 -12.80 -12.54
CA GLY A 102 9.43 -13.71 -12.13
C GLY A 102 8.07 -13.06 -12.19
N ASP A 103 7.09 -13.78 -11.69
CA ASP A 103 5.72 -13.29 -11.63
C ASP A 103 5.57 -12.20 -10.58
N TRP A 104 4.62 -11.31 -10.81
CA TRP A 104 4.23 -10.29 -9.86
C TRP A 104 2.75 -9.93 -10.04
N ARG A 105 2.18 -9.36 -9.00
CA ARG A 105 0.80 -8.90 -9.04
C ARG A 105 0.63 -7.68 -8.15
N VAL A 106 -0.51 -6.99 -8.29
CA VAL A 106 -0.87 -5.85 -7.45
C VAL A 106 -2.08 -6.24 -6.61
N ASP A 107 -1.93 -6.07 -5.30
CA ASP A 107 -3.01 -6.26 -4.34
C ASP A 107 -3.36 -4.93 -3.69
N VAL A 108 -4.56 -4.84 -3.15
CA VAL A 108 -5.00 -3.71 -2.34
C VAL A 108 -5.37 -4.22 -0.95
N ILE A 109 -4.90 -3.53 0.06
CA ILE A 109 -5.34 -3.79 1.44
C ILE A 109 -6.06 -2.55 1.95
N ALA A 110 -7.28 -2.75 2.42
CA ALA A 110 -8.05 -1.73 3.11
C ALA A 110 -7.93 -1.94 4.61
N VAL A 111 -7.50 -0.91 5.32
CA VAL A 111 -7.43 -0.90 6.77
C VAL A 111 -8.49 0.08 7.27
N VAL A 112 -9.46 -0.41 8.00
CA VAL A 112 -10.56 0.41 8.54
C VAL A 112 -10.43 0.43 10.06
N GLY A 113 -10.26 1.63 10.59
CA GLY A 113 -10.07 1.84 12.01
C GLY A 113 -9.51 3.21 12.30
N ARG A 114 -9.33 3.48 13.57
CA ARG A 114 -8.71 4.72 14.04
C ARG A 114 -7.26 4.45 14.42
N LEU A 115 -6.45 5.50 14.40
CA LEU A 115 -5.07 5.41 14.84
C LEU A 115 -4.98 4.73 16.21
N ASP A 116 -4.07 3.75 16.30
CA ASP A 116 -3.82 2.95 17.51
C ASP A 116 -4.99 2.03 17.90
N ASP A 117 -5.92 1.77 17.00
CA ASP A 117 -6.96 0.76 17.20
C ASP A 117 -6.28 -0.60 17.35
N GLU A 118 -6.65 -1.33 18.40
CA GLU A 118 -6.05 -2.64 18.67
C GLU A 118 -6.53 -3.72 17.69
N MET A 119 -7.75 -3.56 17.15
CA MET A 119 -8.34 -4.55 16.25
C MET A 119 -9.00 -3.88 15.04
N PRO A 120 -8.20 -3.24 14.19
CA PRO A 120 -8.76 -2.67 12.97
C PRO A 120 -9.25 -3.77 12.05
N GLN A 121 -10.22 -3.44 11.20
CA GLN A 121 -10.63 -4.34 10.12
C GLN A 121 -9.62 -4.25 9.00
N VAL A 122 -9.17 -5.41 8.52
CA VAL A 122 -8.25 -5.49 7.38
C VAL A 122 -8.91 -6.35 6.32
N GLU A 123 -9.00 -5.82 5.11
CA GLU A 123 -9.57 -6.53 3.97
C GLU A 123 -8.54 -6.56 2.85
N TRP A 124 -8.29 -7.75 2.32
CA TRP A 124 -7.24 -7.99 1.34
C TRP A 124 -7.87 -8.34 -0.01
N PHE A 125 -7.64 -7.51 -1.00
CA PHE A 125 -8.10 -7.71 -2.37
C PHE A 125 -6.91 -8.17 -3.21
N ARG A 126 -6.85 -9.47 -3.48
CA ARG A 126 -5.76 -10.06 -4.26
C ARG A 126 -5.97 -9.77 -5.74
N ASN A 127 -4.86 -9.48 -6.42
CA ASN A 127 -4.83 -9.27 -7.87
C ASN A 127 -5.87 -8.24 -8.32
N ALA A 128 -5.83 -7.08 -7.66
CA ALA A 128 -6.88 -6.06 -7.78
C ALA A 128 -6.95 -5.39 -9.17
N PHE A 129 -5.90 -5.54 -9.98
CA PHE A 129 -5.81 -4.91 -11.30
C PHE A 129 -5.82 -5.93 -12.44
N SER A 130 -6.26 -7.12 -12.17
CA SER A 130 -6.33 -8.16 -13.20
C SER A 130 -7.55 -7.97 -14.11
#